data_957f54ecad49bf634e14ea94ddba84c4
#
_entry.id   957f54ecad49bf634e14ea94ddba84c4
#
_cell.length_a   1.000
_cell.length_b   1.000
_cell.length_c   1.000
_cell.angle_alpha   90.00
_cell.angle_beta   90.00
_cell.angle_gamma   90.00
#
_symmetry.space_group_name_H-M   'P 1'
#
loop_
_entity.id
_entity.type
_entity.pdbx_description
1 polymer ?
#
loop_
_entity_poly.entity_id
_entity_poly.type
_entity_poly.pdbx_seq_one_letter_code
_entity_poly.pdbx_strand_id
1 'polypeptide(L)'
;MCLVYQVKTSCFFSTHQGIEKFKGKVFHSSQWEHDYSLEGKSVASIGTGGSAIQYIPEIAKDVKQLYVFQRTAAWVIPRDERKYSNLSKALFKKSNFYRQIHRSRLYWSNESRVVPIVQPQIMKYGQKLAEAFISFQVKDKDLAKKLTPDFVMGCKRILISNKYFPTFNRKNVELVTEGIQEIKENSIITKDGKERPIDCLIYGTGFVTDPRIYLKHFTCIGRNQIELKQAWKNGAESYYGIMTKNFPNLFQLVGPNTVLGHNSIIFMIESQVNYILQLINLVEKSGQRAIEIKPEVQDSFNERIQTQLQGTVWQAGGCSSWYQAADGKNFSLWPTYTWKYWLDTRKVNPKDYLLLNKCSQSYAA
;
A
#
# COMPACT_ATOMS: atom_id res chain seq x y z
N MET A 1 -16.25 -10.15 18.04
CA MET A 1 -15.90 -10.77 16.75
C MET A 1 -14.69 -10.04 16.18
N CYS A 2 -13.55 -10.70 16.10
CA CYS A 2 -12.34 -10.09 15.52
C CYS A 2 -12.39 -10.32 14.01
N LEU A 3 -12.64 -9.26 13.23
CA LEU A 3 -12.56 -9.32 11.77
C LEU A 3 -11.10 -9.10 11.36
N VAL A 4 -10.37 -10.19 11.15
CA VAL A 4 -9.15 -10.15 10.35
C VAL A 4 -9.60 -9.96 8.90
N TYR A 5 -9.35 -8.79 8.35
CA TYR A 5 -9.62 -8.53 6.94
C TYR A 5 -8.69 -9.37 6.07
N GLN A 6 -9.08 -10.58 5.76
CA GLN A 6 -8.57 -11.22 4.56
C GLN A 6 -9.38 -10.68 3.38
N VAL A 7 -9.10 -9.44 3.00
CA VAL A 7 -9.69 -8.86 1.80
C VAL A 7 -9.15 -9.67 0.63
N LYS A 8 -10.02 -10.40 -0.06
CA LYS A 8 -9.76 -10.71 -1.48
C LYS A 8 -9.63 -9.35 -2.16
N THR A 9 -8.39 -8.88 -2.28
CA THR A 9 -8.08 -7.63 -2.97
C THR A 9 -8.59 -7.78 -4.38
N SER A 10 -9.67 -7.06 -4.72
CA SER A 10 -10.19 -7.06 -6.08
C SER A 10 -9.10 -6.50 -6.98
N CYS A 11 -8.63 -7.32 -7.91
CA CYS A 11 -7.67 -6.90 -8.92
C CYS A 11 -8.27 -5.77 -9.73
N PHE A 12 -7.51 -4.72 -9.94
CA PHE A 12 -7.94 -3.65 -10.82
C PHE A 12 -7.52 -3.98 -12.25
N PHE A 13 -8.47 -4.45 -13.05
CA PHE A 13 -8.31 -4.54 -14.50
C PHE A 13 -8.74 -3.22 -15.12
N SER A 14 -7.80 -2.50 -15.74
CA SER A 14 -8.17 -1.36 -16.55
C SER A 14 -8.92 -1.86 -17.80
N THR A 15 -10.11 -1.32 -18.03
CA THR A 15 -10.87 -1.61 -19.25
C THR A 15 -10.22 -0.86 -20.42
N HIS A 16 -9.75 -1.61 -21.41
CA HIS A 16 -9.26 -1.06 -22.67
C HIS A 16 -10.17 -1.51 -23.79
N GLN A 17 -10.44 -0.62 -24.74
CA GLN A 17 -11.25 -0.92 -25.92
C GLN A 17 -10.63 -2.11 -26.66
N GLY A 18 -11.44 -3.12 -26.99
CA GLY A 18 -11.04 -4.28 -27.75
C GLY A 18 -10.38 -5.41 -26.97
N ILE A 19 -10.25 -5.31 -25.62
CA ILE A 19 -9.63 -6.36 -24.81
C ILE A 19 -10.34 -7.73 -24.96
N GLU A 20 -11.64 -7.71 -25.20
CA GLU A 20 -12.45 -8.88 -25.45
C GLU A 20 -12.13 -9.63 -26.77
N LYS A 21 -11.46 -8.95 -27.69
CA LYS A 21 -10.99 -9.52 -28.97
C LYS A 21 -9.62 -10.18 -28.88
N PHE A 22 -8.87 -9.89 -27.81
CA PHE A 22 -7.49 -10.36 -27.67
C PHE A 22 -7.44 -11.89 -27.52
N LYS A 23 -6.71 -12.54 -28.41
CA LYS A 23 -6.56 -14.00 -28.44
C LYS A 23 -5.39 -14.54 -27.64
N GLY A 24 -4.48 -13.65 -27.22
CA GLY A 24 -3.34 -14.01 -26.39
C GLY A 24 -3.71 -14.26 -24.94
N LYS A 25 -2.72 -14.60 -24.12
CA LYS A 25 -2.93 -14.83 -22.67
C LYS A 25 -3.05 -13.49 -21.94
N VAL A 26 -4.04 -13.38 -21.02
CA VAL A 26 -4.25 -12.21 -20.17
C VAL A 26 -4.33 -12.64 -18.72
N PHE A 27 -3.54 -12.01 -17.83
CA PHE A 27 -3.67 -12.20 -16.39
C PHE A 27 -3.21 -10.97 -15.59
N HIS A 28 -3.65 -10.93 -14.33
CA HIS A 28 -3.19 -9.92 -13.38
C HIS A 28 -1.99 -10.44 -12.59
N SER A 29 -1.05 -9.56 -12.21
CA SER A 29 0.18 -9.93 -11.50
C SER A 29 -0.03 -10.63 -10.16
N SER A 30 -1.21 -10.53 -9.54
CA SER A 30 -1.59 -11.28 -8.34
C SER A 30 -2.22 -12.64 -8.61
N GLN A 31 -2.53 -12.93 -9.86
CA GLN A 31 -3.07 -14.20 -10.36
C GLN A 31 -2.14 -14.71 -11.45
N TRP A 32 -0.87 -14.90 -11.08
CA TRP A 32 0.16 -15.29 -12.01
C TRP A 32 -0.09 -16.69 -12.56
N GLU A 33 -0.07 -16.81 -13.88
CA GLU A 33 -0.25 -18.08 -14.59
C GLU A 33 1.09 -18.80 -14.70
N HIS A 34 1.42 -19.61 -13.71
CA HIS A 34 2.74 -20.26 -13.61
C HIS A 34 2.99 -21.31 -14.71
N ASP A 35 1.92 -21.91 -15.23
CA ASP A 35 2.00 -22.92 -16.29
C ASP A 35 2.15 -22.31 -17.70
N TYR A 36 2.06 -20.99 -17.82
CA TYR A 36 2.22 -20.29 -19.09
C TYR A 36 3.63 -19.75 -19.26
N SER A 37 4.44 -20.38 -20.14
CA SER A 37 5.79 -19.92 -20.44
C SER A 37 5.77 -18.59 -21.21
N LEU A 38 6.57 -17.64 -20.74
CA LEU A 38 6.79 -16.35 -21.42
C LEU A 38 8.03 -16.39 -22.33
N GLU A 39 8.78 -17.48 -22.35
CA GLU A 39 10.01 -17.62 -23.13
C GLU A 39 9.74 -17.41 -24.63
N GLY A 40 10.53 -16.55 -25.24
CA GLY A 40 10.44 -16.24 -26.69
C GLY A 40 9.20 -15.44 -27.10
N LYS A 41 8.33 -15.03 -26.18
CA LYS A 41 7.08 -14.31 -26.47
C LYS A 41 7.27 -12.79 -26.43
N SER A 42 6.40 -12.08 -27.13
CA SER A 42 6.22 -10.64 -27.01
C SER A 42 5.18 -10.36 -25.92
N VAL A 43 5.58 -9.64 -24.89
CA VAL A 43 4.77 -9.43 -23.69
C VAL A 43 4.52 -7.94 -23.46
N ALA A 44 3.26 -7.57 -23.20
CA ALA A 44 2.91 -6.25 -22.72
C ALA A 44 2.66 -6.29 -21.19
N SER A 45 3.29 -5.36 -20.46
CA SER A 45 3.07 -5.15 -19.04
C SER A 45 2.45 -3.77 -18.82
N ILE A 46 1.23 -3.71 -18.30
CA ILE A 46 0.53 -2.46 -18.00
C ILE A 46 0.73 -2.12 -16.54
N GLY A 47 1.40 -0.98 -16.27
CA GLY A 47 1.66 -0.49 -14.92
C GLY A 47 3.11 -0.66 -14.46
N THR A 48 3.52 0.27 -13.58
CA THR A 48 4.90 0.40 -13.06
C THR A 48 4.92 0.50 -11.53
N GLY A 49 3.92 -0.13 -10.88
CA GLY A 49 3.79 -0.16 -9.43
C GLY A 49 4.68 -1.19 -8.74
N GLY A 50 4.44 -1.40 -7.43
CA GLY A 50 5.27 -2.25 -6.57
C GLY A 50 5.42 -3.69 -7.02
N SER A 51 4.42 -4.28 -7.68
CA SER A 51 4.52 -5.62 -8.29
C SER A 51 5.34 -5.57 -9.57
N ALA A 52 5.07 -4.59 -10.43
CA ALA A 52 5.70 -4.47 -11.75
C ALA A 52 7.23 -4.32 -11.67
N ILE A 53 7.73 -3.49 -10.74
CA ILE A 53 9.19 -3.30 -10.57
C ILE A 53 9.93 -4.57 -10.13
N GLN A 54 9.20 -5.59 -9.67
CA GLN A 54 9.77 -6.86 -9.24
C GLN A 54 9.76 -7.90 -10.37
N TYR A 55 8.63 -8.08 -11.08
CA TYR A 55 8.56 -9.10 -12.13
C TYR A 55 9.14 -8.63 -13.47
N ILE A 56 9.05 -7.34 -13.83
CA ILE A 56 9.60 -6.81 -15.08
C ILE A 56 11.08 -7.17 -15.29
N PRO A 57 11.99 -6.97 -14.30
CA PRO A 57 13.39 -7.36 -14.44
C PRO A 57 13.62 -8.86 -14.61
N GLU A 58 12.73 -9.68 -14.07
CA GLU A 58 12.88 -11.14 -14.16
C GLU A 58 12.39 -11.64 -15.52
N ILE A 59 11.19 -11.25 -15.96
CA ILE A 59 10.66 -11.70 -17.26
C ILE A 59 11.42 -11.14 -18.47
N ALA A 60 12.01 -9.95 -18.33
CA ALA A 60 12.80 -9.33 -19.41
C ALA A 60 13.99 -10.18 -19.87
N LYS A 61 14.38 -11.19 -19.11
CA LYS A 61 15.49 -12.10 -19.44
C LYS A 61 15.09 -13.13 -20.50
N ASP A 62 13.83 -13.56 -20.46
CA ASP A 62 13.34 -14.75 -21.15
C ASP A 62 12.44 -14.39 -22.35
N VAL A 63 11.79 -13.21 -22.30
CA VAL A 63 10.88 -12.77 -23.36
C VAL A 63 11.63 -12.29 -24.62
N LYS A 64 11.04 -12.50 -25.78
CA LYS A 64 11.52 -11.97 -27.06
C LYS A 64 11.47 -10.43 -27.07
N GLN A 65 10.34 -9.87 -26.64
CA GLN A 65 10.09 -8.42 -26.56
C GLN A 65 9.23 -8.12 -25.35
N LEU A 66 9.57 -7.06 -24.59
CA LEU A 66 8.79 -6.55 -23.46
C LEU A 66 8.40 -5.10 -23.71
N TYR A 67 7.10 -4.85 -23.76
CA TYR A 67 6.52 -3.51 -23.79
C TYR A 67 6.03 -3.13 -22.40
N VAL A 68 6.64 -2.13 -21.78
CA VAL A 68 6.27 -1.63 -20.46
C VAL A 68 5.45 -0.36 -20.61
N PHE A 69 4.14 -0.48 -20.40
CA PHE A 69 3.22 0.66 -20.48
C PHE A 69 3.22 1.45 -19.17
N GLN A 70 3.68 2.68 -19.25
CA GLN A 70 3.81 3.60 -18.13
C GLN A 70 2.90 4.82 -18.31
N ARG A 71 1.86 4.95 -17.49
CA ARG A 71 1.06 6.18 -17.41
C ARG A 71 1.76 7.26 -16.59
N THR A 72 2.36 6.86 -15.48
CA THR A 72 3.07 7.76 -14.56
C THR A 72 4.30 7.01 -14.05
N ALA A 73 5.46 7.62 -14.11
CA ALA A 73 6.69 7.07 -13.54
C ALA A 73 6.59 6.90 -12.03
N ALA A 74 7.35 5.98 -11.46
CA ALA A 74 7.41 5.75 -10.03
C ALA A 74 8.78 6.13 -9.47
N TRP A 75 8.82 6.74 -8.27
CA TRP A 75 10.06 6.92 -7.53
C TRP A 75 10.57 5.56 -7.05
N VAL A 76 11.73 5.16 -7.57
CA VAL A 76 12.41 3.92 -7.18
C VAL A 76 13.79 4.26 -6.66
N ILE A 77 14.11 3.78 -5.46
CA ILE A 77 15.39 4.00 -4.78
C ILE A 77 16.18 2.69 -4.66
N PRO A 78 17.48 2.76 -4.38
CA PRO A 78 18.30 1.57 -4.20
C PRO A 78 17.80 0.68 -3.06
N ARG A 79 17.94 -0.63 -3.24
CA ARG A 79 17.70 -1.64 -2.21
C ARG A 79 19.02 -1.99 -1.53
N ASP A 80 19.07 -1.95 -0.20
CA ASP A 80 20.22 -2.47 0.56
C ASP A 80 20.15 -4.01 0.58
N GLU A 81 20.82 -4.62 -0.39
CA GLU A 81 20.91 -6.09 -0.54
C GLU A 81 22.27 -6.58 -0.04
N ARG A 82 22.41 -6.72 1.28
CA ARG A 82 23.62 -7.28 1.87
C ARG A 82 23.39 -8.72 2.33
N LYS A 83 24.27 -9.61 1.88
CA LYS A 83 24.33 -10.98 2.41
C LYS A 83 24.95 -10.94 3.80
N TYR A 84 24.30 -11.59 4.76
CA TYR A 84 24.90 -11.77 6.08
C TYR A 84 26.12 -12.67 6.01
N SER A 85 27.21 -12.27 6.65
CA SER A 85 28.41 -13.11 6.78
C SER A 85 28.11 -14.34 7.63
N ASN A 86 28.93 -15.39 7.49
CA ASN A 86 28.79 -16.61 8.30
C ASN A 86 28.93 -16.31 9.80
N LEU A 87 29.81 -15.36 10.18
CA LEU A 87 29.94 -14.89 11.56
C LEU A 87 28.65 -14.25 12.07
N SER A 88 28.03 -13.33 11.27
CA SER A 88 26.75 -12.73 11.64
C SER A 88 25.65 -13.77 11.82
N LYS A 89 25.58 -14.77 10.92
CA LYS A 89 24.62 -15.88 11.04
C LYS A 89 24.84 -16.72 12.31
N ALA A 90 26.10 -16.98 12.68
CA ALA A 90 26.43 -17.70 13.90
C ALA A 90 26.08 -16.88 15.16
N LEU A 91 26.34 -15.56 15.15
CA LEU A 91 25.96 -14.66 16.24
C LEU A 91 24.44 -14.56 16.40
N PHE A 92 23.69 -14.51 15.29
CA PHE A 92 22.22 -14.54 15.35
C PHE A 92 21.67 -15.84 15.96
N LYS A 93 22.33 -16.99 15.75
CA LYS A 93 21.94 -18.26 16.39
C LYS A 93 22.23 -18.27 17.88
N LYS A 94 23.39 -17.76 18.29
CA LYS A 94 23.89 -17.90 19.67
C LYS A 94 23.45 -16.78 20.61
N SER A 95 23.23 -15.56 20.13
CA SER A 95 23.00 -14.38 20.98
C SER A 95 21.70 -13.67 20.69
N ASN A 96 20.79 -13.70 21.68
CA ASN A 96 19.57 -12.90 21.64
C ASN A 96 19.88 -11.40 21.66
N PHE A 97 20.88 -11.00 22.44
CA PHE A 97 21.33 -9.61 22.54
C PHE A 97 21.77 -9.06 21.17
N TYR A 98 22.57 -9.83 20.42
CA TYR A 98 22.98 -9.43 19.07
C TYR A 98 21.78 -9.29 18.11
N ARG A 99 20.80 -10.19 18.19
CA ARG A 99 19.54 -10.06 17.43
C ARG A 99 18.78 -8.81 17.75
N GLN A 100 18.67 -8.47 19.06
CA GLN A 100 17.94 -7.28 19.49
C GLN A 100 18.63 -5.98 19.04
N ILE A 101 19.95 -5.91 19.14
CA ILE A 101 20.71 -4.73 18.63
C ILE A 101 20.48 -4.60 17.12
N HIS A 102 20.59 -5.69 16.37
CA HIS A 102 20.40 -5.66 14.93
C HIS A 102 18.97 -5.25 14.55
N ARG A 103 17.94 -5.82 15.23
CA ARG A 103 16.54 -5.44 15.08
C ARG A 103 16.32 -3.95 15.38
N SER A 104 16.89 -3.47 16.47
CA SER A 104 16.81 -2.06 16.87
C SER A 104 17.44 -1.13 15.83
N ARG A 105 18.62 -1.49 15.32
CA ARG A 105 19.27 -0.73 14.24
C ARG A 105 18.40 -0.66 12.98
N LEU A 106 17.81 -1.78 12.54
CA LEU A 106 16.91 -1.80 11.39
C LEU A 106 15.66 -0.96 11.63
N TYR A 107 15.07 -1.07 12.83
CA TYR A 107 13.91 -0.29 13.23
C TYR A 107 14.20 1.22 13.13
N TRP A 108 15.25 1.72 13.78
CA TRP A 108 15.57 3.13 13.80
C TRP A 108 16.01 3.67 12.44
N SER A 109 16.70 2.85 11.64
CA SER A 109 17.01 3.18 10.24
C SER A 109 15.77 3.35 9.38
N ASN A 110 14.75 2.53 9.58
CA ASN A 110 13.47 2.69 8.88
C ASN A 110 12.67 3.87 9.45
N GLU A 111 12.67 4.03 10.77
CA GLU A 111 11.96 5.11 11.46
C GLU A 111 12.47 6.50 11.04
N SER A 112 13.78 6.65 10.82
CA SER A 112 14.35 7.92 10.36
C SER A 112 13.82 8.38 8.99
N ARG A 113 13.28 7.46 8.17
CA ARG A 113 12.69 7.77 6.87
C ARG A 113 11.37 8.55 6.97
N VAL A 114 10.75 8.61 8.16
CA VAL A 114 9.56 9.44 8.36
C VAL A 114 9.89 10.92 8.34
N VAL A 115 11.13 11.30 8.72
CA VAL A 115 11.53 12.71 8.82
C VAL A 115 11.29 13.50 7.52
N PRO A 116 11.78 13.07 6.33
CA PRO A 116 11.49 13.77 5.10
C PRO A 116 10.01 13.69 4.67
N ILE A 117 9.23 12.75 5.20
CA ILE A 117 7.79 12.64 4.94
C ILE A 117 7.02 13.75 5.68
N VAL A 118 7.34 13.96 6.95
CA VAL A 118 6.70 14.99 7.79
C VAL A 118 7.33 16.37 7.61
N GLN A 119 8.47 16.46 6.97
CA GLN A 119 9.17 17.68 6.61
C GLN A 119 9.46 17.72 5.10
N PRO A 120 8.48 18.10 4.26
CA PRO A 120 8.60 18.00 2.79
C PRO A 120 9.80 18.75 2.20
N GLN A 121 10.32 19.74 2.91
CA GLN A 121 11.52 20.50 2.49
C GLN A 121 12.77 19.60 2.43
N ILE A 122 12.90 18.65 3.36
CA ILE A 122 14.01 17.68 3.39
C ILE A 122 13.87 16.69 2.23
N MET A 123 12.64 16.35 1.84
CA MET A 123 12.38 15.40 0.74
C MET A 123 13.00 15.85 -0.58
N LYS A 124 13.13 17.16 -0.82
CA LYS A 124 13.78 17.71 -2.04
C LYS A 124 15.22 17.22 -2.21
N TYR A 125 15.96 17.01 -1.12
CA TYR A 125 17.33 16.46 -1.18
C TYR A 125 17.30 14.98 -1.55
N GLY A 126 16.38 14.20 -0.94
CA GLY A 126 16.16 12.80 -1.30
C GLY A 126 15.75 12.63 -2.76
N GLN A 127 14.91 13.53 -3.27
CA GLN A 127 14.49 13.54 -4.66
C GLN A 127 15.66 13.75 -5.62
N LYS A 128 16.55 14.72 -5.37
CA LYS A 128 17.76 14.93 -6.19
C LYS A 128 18.66 13.70 -6.23
N LEU A 129 18.81 13.00 -5.10
CA LEU A 129 19.57 11.74 -5.05
C LEU A 129 18.90 10.63 -5.87
N ALA A 130 17.57 10.55 -5.82
CA ALA A 130 16.83 9.59 -6.63
C ALA A 130 16.91 9.91 -8.14
N GLU A 131 16.86 11.17 -8.54
CA GLU A 131 17.07 11.62 -9.92
C GLU A 131 18.48 11.25 -10.41
N ALA A 132 19.51 11.49 -9.58
CA ALA A 132 20.89 11.09 -9.90
C ALA A 132 21.01 9.55 -10.03
N PHE A 133 20.32 8.79 -9.18
CA PHE A 133 20.28 7.34 -9.27
C PHE A 133 19.65 6.86 -10.59
N ILE A 134 18.53 7.44 -11.02
CA ILE A 134 17.90 7.12 -12.30
C ILE A 134 18.88 7.40 -13.45
N SER A 135 19.47 8.59 -13.47
CA SER A 135 20.41 9.02 -14.52
C SER A 135 21.69 8.15 -14.57
N PHE A 136 22.13 7.62 -13.44
CA PHE A 136 23.25 6.69 -13.37
C PHE A 136 22.90 5.30 -13.90
N GLN A 137 21.67 4.83 -13.66
CA GLN A 137 21.22 3.48 -14.01
C GLN A 137 20.76 3.35 -15.47
N VAL A 138 20.24 4.42 -16.07
CA VAL A 138 19.69 4.44 -17.43
C VAL A 138 20.64 5.19 -18.36
N LYS A 139 21.14 4.50 -19.40
CA LYS A 139 22.15 5.04 -20.32
C LYS A 139 21.62 6.13 -21.24
N ASP A 140 20.38 5.95 -21.71
CA ASP A 140 19.69 6.89 -22.59
C ASP A 140 19.08 8.03 -21.76
N LYS A 141 19.45 9.28 -22.04
CA LYS A 141 19.00 10.46 -21.29
C LYS A 141 17.51 10.75 -21.48
N ASP A 142 16.95 10.53 -22.65
CA ASP A 142 15.54 10.75 -22.92
C ASP A 142 14.68 9.69 -22.21
N LEU A 143 15.15 8.45 -22.21
CA LEU A 143 14.53 7.37 -21.46
C LEU A 143 14.63 7.61 -19.94
N ALA A 144 15.77 8.07 -19.43
CA ALA A 144 15.93 8.46 -18.03
C ALA A 144 14.94 9.56 -17.64
N LYS A 145 14.75 10.56 -18.49
CA LYS A 145 13.75 11.62 -18.28
C LYS A 145 12.32 11.07 -18.23
N LYS A 146 11.95 10.16 -19.13
CA LYS A 146 10.63 9.49 -19.12
C LYS A 146 10.40 8.61 -17.89
N LEU A 147 11.46 8.05 -17.31
CA LEU A 147 11.43 7.24 -16.10
C LEU A 147 11.49 8.07 -14.80
N THR A 148 11.74 9.38 -14.89
CA THR A 148 11.75 10.30 -13.75
C THR A 148 10.34 10.83 -13.52
N PRO A 149 9.76 10.67 -12.29
CA PRO A 149 8.44 11.20 -11.95
C PRO A 149 8.41 12.73 -11.96
N ASP A 150 7.25 13.29 -12.30
CA ASP A 150 6.96 14.74 -12.34
C ASP A 150 6.32 15.27 -11.03
N PHE A 151 6.07 14.39 -10.05
CA PHE A 151 5.49 14.72 -8.76
C PHE A 151 6.53 14.60 -7.63
N VAL A 152 6.25 15.27 -6.49
CA VAL A 152 7.13 15.27 -5.32
C VAL A 152 7.36 13.84 -4.79
N MET A 153 8.62 13.47 -4.58
CA MET A 153 8.99 12.17 -4.01
C MET A 153 8.31 11.95 -2.66
N GLY A 154 7.76 10.76 -2.46
CA GLY A 154 7.02 10.39 -1.26
C GLY A 154 5.50 10.65 -1.34
N CYS A 155 5.01 11.50 -2.25
CA CYS A 155 3.58 11.71 -2.46
C CYS A 155 2.85 10.40 -2.79
N LYS A 156 3.44 9.57 -3.64
CA LYS A 156 3.09 8.15 -3.83
C LYS A 156 4.14 7.28 -3.15
N ARG A 157 3.79 6.01 -2.93
CA ARG A 157 4.71 5.04 -2.33
C ARG A 157 6.05 5.00 -3.07
N ILE A 158 7.15 5.27 -2.35
CA ILE A 158 8.50 5.09 -2.86
C ILE A 158 8.76 3.59 -2.99
N LEU A 159 9.23 3.17 -4.14
CA LEU A 159 9.55 1.79 -4.45
C LEU A 159 11.06 1.53 -4.27
N ILE A 160 11.45 0.25 -4.16
CA ILE A 160 12.83 -0.13 -3.84
C ILE A 160 13.27 -1.23 -4.81
N SER A 161 14.25 -0.95 -5.67
CA SER A 161 14.80 -1.94 -6.61
C SER A 161 16.16 -1.52 -7.14
N ASN A 162 17.09 -2.48 -7.25
CA ASN A 162 18.38 -2.30 -7.94
C ASN A 162 18.34 -2.78 -9.40
N LYS A 163 17.27 -3.47 -9.80
CA LYS A 163 17.20 -4.15 -11.09
C LYS A 163 16.26 -3.45 -12.09
N TYR A 164 15.32 -2.63 -11.59
CA TYR A 164 14.26 -2.06 -12.43
C TYR A 164 14.79 -1.14 -13.53
N PHE A 165 15.55 -0.13 -13.18
CA PHE A 165 16.09 0.83 -14.18
C PHE A 165 17.08 0.20 -15.16
N PRO A 166 18.03 -0.66 -14.72
CA PRO A 166 18.93 -1.33 -15.67
C PRO A 166 18.22 -2.20 -16.70
N THR A 167 17.01 -2.68 -16.40
CA THR A 167 16.21 -3.47 -17.34
C THR A 167 15.90 -2.72 -18.62
N PHE A 168 15.70 -1.41 -18.53
CA PHE A 168 15.41 -0.56 -19.70
C PHE A 168 16.62 -0.30 -20.60
N ASN A 169 17.83 -0.70 -20.22
CA ASN A 169 18.99 -0.69 -21.10
C ASN A 169 19.06 -1.91 -22.04
N ARG A 170 18.14 -2.89 -21.88
CA ARG A 170 18.08 -4.09 -22.73
C ARG A 170 17.41 -3.76 -24.07
N LYS A 171 17.92 -4.33 -25.15
CA LYS A 171 17.40 -4.12 -26.51
C LYS A 171 15.96 -4.63 -26.69
N ASN A 172 15.59 -5.64 -25.92
CA ASN A 172 14.27 -6.26 -25.97
C ASN A 172 13.25 -5.64 -24.98
N VAL A 173 13.53 -4.47 -24.42
CA VAL A 173 12.61 -3.77 -23.52
C VAL A 173 12.31 -2.37 -24.04
N GLU A 174 11.05 -2.08 -24.27
CA GLU A 174 10.55 -0.77 -24.71
C GLU A 174 9.68 -0.15 -23.64
N LEU A 175 10.01 1.07 -23.19
CA LEU A 175 9.12 1.88 -22.37
C LEU A 175 8.09 2.58 -23.27
N VAL A 176 6.81 2.35 -23.01
CA VAL A 176 5.70 2.96 -23.75
C VAL A 176 4.97 3.94 -22.83
N THR A 177 5.09 5.23 -23.13
CA THR A 177 4.44 6.31 -22.37
C THR A 177 3.14 6.76 -23.01
N GLU A 178 2.92 6.36 -24.24
CA GLU A 178 1.71 6.68 -25.00
C GLU A 178 0.51 5.87 -24.48
N GLY A 179 -0.65 6.51 -24.42
CA GLY A 179 -1.88 5.86 -23.99
C GLY A 179 -2.29 4.75 -24.96
N ILE A 180 -2.82 3.66 -24.42
CA ILE A 180 -3.44 2.60 -25.22
C ILE A 180 -4.72 3.17 -25.86
N GLN A 181 -4.83 3.03 -27.17
CA GLN A 181 -6.01 3.39 -27.96
C GLN A 181 -6.94 2.19 -28.07
N GLU A 182 -6.42 1.06 -28.54
CA GLU A 182 -7.18 -0.17 -28.78
C GLU A 182 -6.29 -1.40 -28.59
N ILE A 183 -6.89 -2.49 -28.11
CA ILE A 183 -6.30 -3.84 -28.12
C ILE A 183 -6.97 -4.65 -29.23
N LYS A 184 -6.17 -5.18 -30.14
CA LYS A 184 -6.61 -6.07 -31.22
C LYS A 184 -6.38 -7.54 -30.85
N GLU A 185 -6.70 -8.44 -31.78
CA GLU A 185 -6.54 -9.89 -31.58
C GLU A 185 -5.12 -10.30 -31.14
N ASN A 186 -4.06 -9.67 -31.68
CA ASN A 186 -2.66 -10.05 -31.43
C ASN A 186 -1.75 -8.83 -31.23
N SER A 187 -2.30 -7.64 -30.94
CA SER A 187 -1.51 -6.42 -30.82
C SER A 187 -2.17 -5.36 -29.97
N ILE A 188 -1.38 -4.35 -29.58
CA ILE A 188 -1.84 -3.12 -28.92
C ILE A 188 -1.52 -1.94 -29.84
N ILE A 189 -2.52 -1.07 -30.09
CA ILE A 189 -2.33 0.21 -30.75
C ILE A 189 -2.32 1.32 -29.71
N THR A 190 -1.32 2.18 -29.79
CA THR A 190 -1.21 3.37 -28.96
C THR A 190 -1.75 4.61 -29.68
N LYS A 191 -2.04 5.68 -28.93
CA LYS A 191 -2.65 6.92 -29.47
C LYS A 191 -1.80 7.63 -30.52
N ASP A 192 -0.49 7.33 -30.60
CA ASP A 192 0.41 7.77 -31.67
C ASP A 192 0.31 6.93 -32.95
N GLY A 193 -0.63 5.97 -32.99
CA GLY A 193 -0.87 5.07 -34.12
C GLY A 193 0.11 3.89 -34.23
N LYS A 194 1.06 3.76 -33.31
CA LYS A 194 2.03 2.66 -33.34
C LYS A 194 1.40 1.34 -32.88
N GLU A 195 1.50 0.32 -33.70
CA GLU A 195 1.03 -1.04 -33.41
C GLU A 195 2.18 -1.90 -32.88
N ARG A 196 1.93 -2.62 -31.78
CA ARG A 196 2.88 -3.52 -31.09
C ARG A 196 2.30 -4.91 -31.01
N PRO A 197 2.85 -5.89 -31.74
CA PRO A 197 2.44 -7.27 -31.64
C PRO A 197 2.74 -7.85 -30.24
N ILE A 198 1.78 -8.56 -29.67
CA ILE A 198 1.91 -9.20 -28.35
C ILE A 198 1.24 -10.57 -28.31
N ASP A 199 1.85 -11.49 -27.57
CA ASP A 199 1.33 -12.84 -27.26
C ASP A 199 0.68 -12.90 -25.87
N CYS A 200 1.08 -11.98 -24.98
CA CYS A 200 0.64 -11.98 -23.59
C CYS A 200 0.50 -10.55 -23.05
N LEU A 201 -0.54 -10.34 -22.24
CA LEU A 201 -0.82 -9.09 -21.55
C LEU A 201 -0.86 -9.31 -20.04
N ILE A 202 0.02 -8.62 -19.30
CA ILE A 202 0.11 -8.70 -17.84
C ILE A 202 -0.35 -7.38 -17.23
N TYR A 203 -1.39 -7.44 -16.41
CA TYR A 203 -1.86 -6.29 -15.63
C TYR A 203 -1.09 -6.16 -14.31
N GLY A 204 -0.20 -5.17 -14.21
CA GLY A 204 0.45 -4.70 -12.98
C GLY A 204 -0.24 -3.47 -12.41
N THR A 205 -1.56 -3.40 -12.54
CA THR A 205 -2.38 -2.20 -12.30
C THR A 205 -2.80 -2.02 -10.83
N GLY A 206 -2.41 -2.96 -9.95
CA GLY A 206 -2.66 -2.88 -8.52
C GLY A 206 -4.06 -3.35 -8.11
N PHE A 207 -4.52 -2.82 -6.98
CA PHE A 207 -5.71 -3.30 -6.29
C PHE A 207 -6.64 -2.15 -5.95
N VAL A 208 -7.89 -2.47 -5.74
CA VAL A 208 -8.85 -1.55 -5.13
C VAL A 208 -8.54 -1.46 -3.64
N THR A 209 -8.17 -0.28 -3.15
CA THR A 209 -7.73 -0.06 -1.77
C THR A 209 -8.75 0.62 -0.88
N ASP A 210 -9.78 1.24 -1.45
CA ASP A 210 -10.84 1.91 -0.68
C ASP A 210 -11.70 0.88 0.06
N PRO A 211 -11.71 0.88 1.42
CA PRO A 211 -12.46 -0.10 2.19
C PRO A 211 -13.97 -0.03 1.95
N ARG A 212 -14.52 1.09 1.51
CA ARG A 212 -15.93 1.23 1.15
C ARG A 212 -16.33 0.33 -0.01
N ILE A 213 -15.38 0.00 -0.87
CA ILE A 213 -15.62 -0.90 -2.01
C ILE A 213 -15.65 -2.37 -1.55
N TYR A 214 -14.81 -2.76 -0.59
CA TYR A 214 -14.84 -4.13 -0.04
C TYR A 214 -16.13 -4.42 0.70
N LEU A 215 -16.70 -3.42 1.40
CA LEU A 215 -17.95 -3.54 2.10
C LEU A 215 -19.16 -3.81 1.19
N LYS A 216 -18.97 -3.82 -0.13
CA LYS A 216 -19.98 -4.34 -1.08
C LYS A 216 -20.14 -5.86 -1.01
N HIS A 217 -19.15 -6.58 -0.49
CA HIS A 217 -19.12 -8.04 -0.47
C HIS A 217 -19.53 -8.65 0.87
N PHE A 218 -19.66 -7.84 1.92
CA PHE A 218 -20.19 -8.26 3.21
C PHE A 218 -20.83 -7.09 3.95
N THR A 219 -21.88 -7.39 4.72
CA THR A 219 -22.59 -6.39 5.53
C THR A 219 -22.11 -6.49 6.98
N CYS A 220 -21.69 -5.37 7.56
CA CYS A 220 -21.37 -5.25 8.96
C CYS A 220 -22.34 -4.23 9.57
N ILE A 221 -23.21 -4.71 10.47
CA ILE A 221 -24.25 -3.90 11.12
C ILE A 221 -23.83 -3.61 12.55
N GLY A 222 -23.82 -2.37 12.93
CA GLY A 222 -23.56 -1.85 14.27
C GLY A 222 -24.84 -1.56 15.05
N ARG A 223 -24.73 -0.73 16.11
CA ARG A 223 -25.88 -0.28 16.88
C ARG A 223 -26.85 0.54 16.01
N ASN A 224 -28.12 0.51 16.38
CA ASN A 224 -29.17 1.23 15.66
C ASN A 224 -29.27 0.89 14.17
N GLN A 225 -28.93 -0.35 13.81
CA GLN A 225 -28.97 -0.85 12.43
C GLN A 225 -28.07 -0.06 11.45
N ILE A 226 -27.05 0.61 11.95
CA ILE A 226 -26.11 1.37 11.11
C ILE A 226 -25.18 0.38 10.39
N GLU A 227 -25.16 0.40 9.07
CA GLU A 227 -24.15 -0.34 8.30
C GLU A 227 -22.80 0.38 8.32
N LEU A 228 -21.71 -0.38 8.42
CA LEU A 228 -20.34 0.16 8.39
C LEU A 228 -20.05 0.93 7.10
N LYS A 229 -20.59 0.47 5.97
CA LYS A 229 -20.52 1.18 4.69
C LYS A 229 -21.16 2.56 4.76
N GLN A 230 -22.29 2.68 5.46
CA GLN A 230 -22.98 3.95 5.66
C GLN A 230 -22.22 4.86 6.64
N ALA A 231 -21.67 4.28 7.72
CA ALA A 231 -20.83 5.01 8.67
C ALA A 231 -19.58 5.60 7.99
N TRP A 232 -19.01 4.90 7.01
CA TRP A 232 -17.82 5.31 6.28
C TRP A 232 -18.10 6.03 4.95
N LYS A 233 -19.34 6.46 4.68
CA LYS A 233 -19.70 7.13 3.40
C LYS A 233 -18.82 8.33 3.07
N ASN A 234 -18.40 9.09 4.07
CA ASN A 234 -17.55 10.28 3.96
C ASN A 234 -16.04 9.96 4.17
N GLY A 235 -15.63 8.71 4.01
CA GLY A 235 -14.27 8.23 4.26
C GLY A 235 -14.22 7.28 5.44
N ALA A 236 -13.35 6.25 5.34
CA ALA A 236 -13.17 5.30 6.43
C ALA A 236 -12.48 5.97 7.62
N GLU A 237 -13.03 5.75 8.82
CA GLU A 237 -12.55 6.32 10.09
C GLU A 237 -12.56 5.28 11.19
N SER A 238 -11.61 5.39 12.10
CA SER A 238 -11.54 4.55 13.29
C SER A 238 -10.67 5.20 14.36
N TYR A 239 -10.75 4.70 15.57
CA TYR A 239 -9.84 5.08 16.65
C TYR A 239 -8.63 4.14 16.66
N TYR A 240 -7.44 4.69 16.39
CA TYR A 240 -6.16 3.97 16.21
C TYR A 240 -6.18 2.85 15.17
N GLY A 241 -7.12 2.85 14.21
CA GLY A 241 -7.28 1.72 13.28
C GLY A 241 -7.78 0.44 13.95
N ILE A 242 -8.32 0.55 15.17
CA ILE A 242 -8.70 -0.59 16.03
C ILE A 242 -10.22 -0.69 16.18
N MET A 243 -10.89 0.41 16.50
CA MET A 243 -12.34 0.42 16.73
C MET A 243 -13.04 1.52 15.95
N THR A 244 -14.30 1.28 15.61
CA THR A 244 -15.18 2.27 14.97
C THR A 244 -16.40 2.51 15.85
N LYS A 245 -16.76 3.78 16.09
CA LYS A 245 -17.94 4.19 16.86
C LYS A 245 -19.22 3.56 16.28
N ASN A 246 -20.15 3.21 17.13
CA ASN A 246 -21.38 2.48 16.84
C ASN A 246 -21.20 1.00 16.47
N PHE A 247 -19.99 0.46 16.57
CA PHE A 247 -19.70 -0.94 16.29
C PHE A 247 -19.06 -1.62 17.52
N PRO A 248 -19.83 -1.94 18.56
CA PRO A 248 -19.29 -2.55 19.77
C PRO A 248 -18.66 -3.92 19.47
N ASN A 249 -17.56 -4.21 20.14
CA ASN A 249 -16.77 -5.44 19.97
C ASN A 249 -16.23 -5.69 18.54
N LEU A 250 -16.29 -4.70 17.66
CA LEU A 250 -15.65 -4.77 16.35
C LEU A 250 -14.21 -4.28 16.46
N PHE A 251 -13.27 -5.21 16.43
CA PHE A 251 -11.84 -4.90 16.40
C PHE A 251 -11.26 -5.09 15.01
N GLN A 252 -10.41 -4.18 14.62
CA GLN A 252 -9.74 -4.14 13.33
C GLN A 252 -8.22 -4.20 13.52
N LEU A 253 -7.53 -4.86 12.61
CA LEU A 253 -6.08 -4.76 12.45
C LEU A 253 -5.79 -4.08 11.13
N VAL A 254 -4.83 -3.14 11.16
CA VAL A 254 -4.50 -2.31 9.99
C VAL A 254 -5.73 -1.56 9.46
N GLY A 255 -6.58 -1.08 10.36
CA GLY A 255 -7.74 -0.26 10.02
C GLY A 255 -7.34 1.15 9.53
N PRO A 256 -8.32 2.03 9.29
CA PRO A 256 -8.07 3.39 8.80
C PRO A 256 -6.95 4.12 9.53
N ASN A 257 -6.12 4.85 8.76
CA ASN A 257 -5.00 5.66 9.22
C ASN A 257 -3.91 4.91 10.01
N THR A 258 -3.61 3.66 9.64
CA THR A 258 -2.53 2.88 10.27
C THR A 258 -1.51 2.28 9.30
N VAL A 259 -1.70 2.48 8.00
CA VAL A 259 -0.73 2.07 6.98
C VAL A 259 0.52 2.97 7.06
N LEU A 260 1.68 2.39 6.82
CA LEU A 260 2.97 3.07 6.92
C LEU A 260 3.65 3.22 5.55
N GLY A 261 4.31 4.36 5.34
CA GLY A 261 5.16 4.59 4.18
C GLY A 261 6.65 4.28 4.43
N HIS A 262 7.08 4.01 5.67
CA HIS A 262 8.49 4.02 6.06
C HIS A 262 8.96 2.87 6.95
N ASN A 263 8.09 2.25 7.74
CA ASN A 263 8.46 1.23 8.72
C ASN A 263 7.59 -0.03 8.59
N SER A 264 7.75 -0.97 9.53
CA SER A 264 7.08 -2.27 9.53
C SER A 264 5.63 -2.18 9.98
N ILE A 265 4.70 -2.63 9.14
CA ILE A 265 3.29 -2.76 9.50
C ILE A 265 3.07 -3.80 10.61
N ILE A 266 3.96 -4.80 10.74
CA ILE A 266 3.89 -5.79 11.82
C ILE A 266 4.03 -5.12 13.19
N PHE A 267 4.86 -4.08 13.30
CA PHE A 267 4.99 -3.31 14.54
C PHE A 267 3.65 -2.64 14.95
N MET A 268 2.90 -2.13 13.96
CA MET A 268 1.57 -1.58 14.19
C MET A 268 0.60 -2.67 14.64
N ILE A 269 0.62 -3.83 14.00
CA ILE A 269 -0.23 -4.99 14.34
C ILE A 269 0.06 -5.46 15.76
N GLU A 270 1.33 -5.61 16.15
CA GLU A 270 1.73 -6.01 17.52
C GLU A 270 1.19 -5.02 18.56
N SER A 271 1.25 -3.71 18.27
CA SER A 271 0.72 -2.66 19.12
C SER A 271 -0.82 -2.74 19.23
N GLN A 272 -1.50 -2.96 18.10
CA GLN A 272 -2.96 -3.11 18.04
C GLN A 272 -3.44 -4.35 18.79
N VAL A 273 -2.79 -5.49 18.62
CA VAL A 273 -3.13 -6.73 19.32
C VAL A 273 -3.01 -6.54 20.84
N ASN A 274 -1.90 -5.93 21.29
CA ASN A 274 -1.72 -5.63 22.71
C ASN A 274 -2.83 -4.71 23.26
N TYR A 275 -3.25 -3.71 22.50
CA TYR A 275 -4.33 -2.80 22.86
C TYR A 275 -5.69 -3.53 22.91
N ILE A 276 -6.00 -4.35 21.92
CA ILE A 276 -7.23 -5.15 21.85
C ILE A 276 -7.33 -6.11 23.04
N LEU A 277 -6.24 -6.78 23.41
CA LEU A 277 -6.22 -7.66 24.57
C LEU A 277 -6.55 -6.91 25.88
N GLN A 278 -6.08 -5.66 26.01
CA GLN A 278 -6.44 -4.84 27.18
C GLN A 278 -7.93 -4.48 27.17
N LEU A 279 -8.52 -4.19 25.99
CA LEU A 279 -9.96 -3.92 25.87
C LEU A 279 -10.80 -5.15 26.22
N ILE A 280 -10.42 -6.34 25.76
CA ILE A 280 -11.09 -7.60 26.10
C ILE A 280 -11.02 -7.83 27.62
N ASN A 281 -9.84 -7.71 28.22
CA ASN A 281 -9.67 -7.82 29.67
C ASN A 281 -10.50 -6.79 30.46
N LEU A 282 -10.69 -5.59 29.92
CA LEU A 282 -11.52 -4.56 30.54
C LEU A 282 -13.00 -4.98 30.55
N VAL A 283 -13.50 -5.55 29.45
CA VAL A 283 -14.87 -6.10 29.37
C VAL A 283 -15.05 -7.22 30.36
N GLU A 284 -14.15 -8.20 30.40
CA GLU A 284 -14.20 -9.35 31.31
C GLU A 284 -14.23 -8.92 32.79
N LYS A 285 -13.32 -8.02 33.19
CA LYS A 285 -13.23 -7.51 34.57
C LYS A 285 -14.44 -6.68 34.99
N SER A 286 -15.08 -6.00 34.05
CA SER A 286 -16.26 -5.17 34.33
C SER A 286 -17.57 -5.95 34.45
N GLY A 287 -17.58 -7.23 34.09
CA GLY A 287 -18.80 -8.04 33.99
C GLY A 287 -19.75 -7.60 32.86
N GLN A 288 -19.29 -6.69 31.98
CA GLN A 288 -20.05 -6.19 30.84
C GLN A 288 -19.92 -7.14 29.64
N ARG A 289 -20.78 -6.95 28.63
CA ARG A 289 -20.80 -7.83 27.45
C ARG A 289 -20.15 -7.21 26.20
N ALA A 290 -20.03 -5.89 26.18
CA ALA A 290 -19.48 -5.20 25.03
C ALA A 290 -18.77 -3.91 25.42
N ILE A 291 -17.87 -3.49 24.55
CA ILE A 291 -17.11 -2.25 24.64
C ILE A 291 -17.18 -1.51 23.31
N GLU A 292 -17.31 -0.21 23.39
CA GLU A 292 -17.38 0.67 22.22
C GLU A 292 -16.60 1.95 22.49
N ILE A 293 -15.91 2.48 21.48
CA ILE A 293 -15.28 3.80 21.57
C ILE A 293 -16.34 4.91 21.62
N LYS A 294 -16.17 5.88 22.47
CA LYS A 294 -17.05 7.05 22.53
C LYS A 294 -16.97 7.86 21.23
N PRO A 295 -18.11 8.31 20.66
CA PRO A 295 -18.13 9.06 19.40
C PRO A 295 -17.20 10.29 19.41
N GLU A 296 -17.28 11.10 20.45
CA GLU A 296 -16.51 12.34 20.62
C GLU A 296 -15.00 12.09 20.68
N VAL A 297 -14.57 10.95 21.24
CA VAL A 297 -13.15 10.55 21.31
C VAL A 297 -12.64 10.18 19.93
N GLN A 298 -13.41 9.37 19.18
CA GLN A 298 -13.04 9.01 17.82
C GLN A 298 -13.01 10.24 16.91
N ASP A 299 -14.00 11.14 16.99
CA ASP A 299 -14.10 12.31 16.13
C ASP A 299 -12.92 13.27 16.37
N SER A 300 -12.60 13.60 17.60
CA SER A 300 -11.42 14.41 17.95
C SER A 300 -10.11 13.76 17.51
N PHE A 301 -10.02 12.43 17.62
CA PHE A 301 -8.84 11.69 17.12
C PHE A 301 -8.69 11.83 15.60
N ASN A 302 -9.77 11.64 14.84
CA ASN A 302 -9.71 11.71 13.37
C ASN A 302 -9.42 13.15 12.88
N GLU A 303 -9.99 14.18 13.49
CA GLU A 303 -9.63 15.58 13.20
C GLU A 303 -8.15 15.84 13.39
N ARG A 304 -7.57 15.39 14.52
CA ARG A 304 -6.14 15.51 14.78
C ARG A 304 -5.30 14.78 13.73
N ILE A 305 -5.68 13.57 13.34
CA ILE A 305 -4.98 12.79 12.33
C ILE A 305 -5.01 13.50 10.96
N GLN A 306 -6.18 14.00 10.54
CA GLN A 306 -6.30 14.72 9.28
C GLN A 306 -5.49 16.02 9.28
N THR A 307 -5.48 16.76 10.38
CA THR A 307 -4.65 17.98 10.54
C THR A 307 -3.16 17.66 10.42
N GLN A 308 -2.69 16.59 11.06
CA GLN A 308 -1.30 16.16 10.97
C GLN A 308 -0.91 15.70 9.54
N LEU A 309 -1.83 15.06 8.82
CA LEU A 309 -1.61 14.63 7.45
C LEU A 309 -1.44 15.80 6.48
N GLN A 310 -2.11 16.93 6.69
CA GLN A 310 -2.02 18.09 5.81
C GLN A 310 -0.59 18.61 5.66
N GLY A 311 0.22 18.54 6.72
CA GLY A 311 1.64 18.95 6.71
C GLY A 311 2.60 17.95 6.07
N THR A 312 2.14 16.76 5.71
CA THR A 312 2.99 15.70 5.15
C THR A 312 3.11 15.78 3.62
N VAL A 313 4.17 15.19 3.08
CA VAL A 313 4.36 15.07 1.62
C VAL A 313 3.21 14.31 0.95
N TRP A 314 2.52 13.44 1.67
CA TRP A 314 1.39 12.66 1.15
C TRP A 314 0.18 13.51 0.77
N GLN A 315 -0.03 14.64 1.46
CA GLN A 315 -1.14 15.54 1.20
C GLN A 315 -0.67 16.80 0.43
N ALA A 316 0.51 17.33 0.77
CA ALA A 316 1.06 18.53 0.17
C ALA A 316 1.81 18.29 -1.15
N GLY A 317 2.08 17.04 -1.52
CA GLY A 317 2.92 16.68 -2.67
C GLY A 317 2.28 16.80 -4.05
N GLY A 318 1.00 17.24 -4.15
CA GLY A 318 0.33 17.56 -5.41
C GLY A 318 0.02 16.36 -6.32
N CYS A 319 -0.07 15.14 -5.78
CA CYS A 319 -0.40 13.95 -6.55
C CYS A 319 -1.67 13.25 -6.06
N SER A 320 -2.38 12.59 -6.96
CA SER A 320 -3.41 11.62 -6.61
C SER A 320 -2.78 10.26 -6.30
N SER A 321 -3.08 9.69 -5.15
CA SER A 321 -2.56 8.39 -4.73
C SER A 321 -3.65 7.51 -4.11
N TRP A 322 -3.42 6.20 -4.07
CA TRP A 322 -4.34 5.25 -3.42
C TRP A 322 -4.45 5.42 -1.89
N TYR A 323 -3.66 6.31 -1.32
CA TYR A 323 -3.76 6.69 0.09
C TYR A 323 -4.99 7.53 0.39
N GLN A 324 -5.55 8.18 -0.63
CA GLN A 324 -6.63 9.14 -0.54
C GLN A 324 -7.89 8.59 -1.21
N ALA A 325 -9.04 8.96 -0.65
CA ALA A 325 -10.34 8.80 -1.29
C ALA A 325 -10.51 9.82 -2.44
N ALA A 326 -11.57 9.68 -3.22
CA ALA A 326 -11.84 10.56 -4.36
C ALA A 326 -12.02 12.05 -3.97
N ASP A 327 -12.43 12.30 -2.74
CA ASP A 327 -12.58 13.64 -2.13
C ASP A 327 -11.26 14.21 -1.58
N GLY A 328 -10.14 13.48 -1.72
CA GLY A 328 -8.82 13.88 -1.23
C GLY A 328 -8.54 13.55 0.24
N LYS A 329 -9.49 12.99 0.99
CA LYS A 329 -9.28 12.59 2.38
C LYS A 329 -8.32 11.39 2.45
N ASN A 330 -7.25 11.53 3.22
CA ASN A 330 -6.30 10.45 3.45
C ASN A 330 -6.82 9.54 4.57
N PHE A 331 -7.38 8.40 4.17
CA PHE A 331 -7.98 7.41 5.07
C PHE A 331 -7.01 6.29 5.46
N SER A 332 -5.82 6.23 4.90
CA SER A 332 -4.98 5.03 5.04
C SER A 332 -3.73 5.23 5.89
N LEU A 333 -3.05 6.36 5.78
CA LEU A 333 -1.72 6.54 6.35
C LEU A 333 -1.73 7.06 7.80
N TRP A 334 -0.79 6.54 8.59
CA TRP A 334 -0.41 7.10 9.89
C TRP A 334 0.53 8.30 9.69
N PRO A 335 0.24 9.50 10.26
CA PRO A 335 0.93 10.75 9.90
C PRO A 335 2.31 10.96 10.53
N THR A 336 2.73 10.12 11.46
CA THR A 336 3.91 10.40 12.28
C THR A 336 4.72 9.13 12.61
N TYR A 337 5.53 9.18 13.64
CA TYR A 337 6.43 8.12 14.08
C TYR A 337 5.68 6.87 14.58
N THR A 338 6.21 5.68 14.30
CA THR A 338 5.61 4.42 14.78
C THR A 338 5.80 4.23 16.29
N TRP A 339 6.93 4.70 16.87
CA TRP A 339 7.14 4.66 18.31
C TRP A 339 6.11 5.50 19.07
N LYS A 340 5.63 6.62 18.46
CA LYS A 340 4.55 7.42 19.03
C LYS A 340 3.24 6.67 19.04
N TYR A 341 2.92 5.99 17.91
CA TYR A 341 1.76 5.11 17.88
C TYR A 341 1.81 4.04 18.98
N TRP A 342 2.97 3.39 19.15
CA TRP A 342 3.18 2.40 20.21
C TRP A 342 3.00 3.00 21.60
N LEU A 343 3.50 4.21 21.88
CA LEU A 343 3.30 4.89 23.16
C LEU A 343 1.81 5.18 23.40
N ASP A 344 1.12 5.72 22.40
CA ASP A 344 -0.29 6.08 22.49
C ASP A 344 -1.19 4.83 22.68
N THR A 345 -0.79 3.69 22.12
CA THR A 345 -1.52 2.42 22.20
C THR A 345 -0.98 1.47 23.27
N ARG A 346 0.02 1.88 24.06
CA ARG A 346 0.61 1.04 25.09
C ARG A 346 -0.35 0.72 26.24
N LYS A 347 -1.25 1.66 26.57
CA LYS A 347 -2.20 1.53 27.67
C LYS A 347 -3.56 2.08 27.28
N VAL A 348 -4.59 1.27 27.48
CA VAL A 348 -5.99 1.69 27.30
C VAL A 348 -6.38 2.69 28.40
N ASN A 349 -7.03 3.78 27.99
CA ASN A 349 -7.71 4.66 28.90
C ASN A 349 -9.19 4.27 28.99
N PRO A 350 -9.69 3.69 30.09
CA PRO A 350 -11.08 3.22 30.20
C PRO A 350 -12.12 4.32 30.02
N LYS A 351 -11.75 5.59 30.28
CA LYS A 351 -12.65 6.75 30.15
C LYS A 351 -13.04 7.03 28.69
N ASP A 352 -12.29 6.53 27.74
CA ASP A 352 -12.54 6.74 26.30
C ASP A 352 -13.64 5.81 25.76
N TYR A 353 -14.09 4.84 26.58
CA TYR A 353 -14.96 3.76 26.16
C TYR A 353 -16.30 3.76 26.89
N LEU A 354 -17.29 3.22 26.20
CA LEU A 354 -18.58 2.81 26.76
C LEU A 354 -18.56 1.30 26.99
N LEU A 355 -18.87 0.89 28.23
CA LEU A 355 -19.09 -0.50 28.60
C LEU A 355 -20.59 -0.77 28.57
N LEU A 356 -21.02 -1.81 27.87
CA LEU A 356 -22.42 -2.07 27.56
C LEU A 356 -22.87 -3.43 28.14
N ASN A 357 -23.98 -3.44 28.86
CA ASN A 357 -24.58 -4.63 29.47
C ASN A 357 -25.28 -5.54 28.45
N LYS A 358 -25.86 -4.95 27.40
CA LYS A 358 -26.47 -5.64 26.25
C LYS A 358 -25.94 -5.02 24.98
N CYS A 359 -25.49 -5.84 24.02
CA CYS A 359 -25.63 -5.44 22.63
C CYS A 359 -27.14 -5.25 22.44
N SER A 360 -27.59 -4.01 22.25
CA SER A 360 -28.97 -3.73 21.91
C SER A 360 -29.23 -4.30 20.51
N GLN A 361 -29.57 -5.59 20.47
CA GLN A 361 -30.12 -6.24 19.31
C GLN A 361 -31.60 -6.43 19.55
N SER A 362 -32.41 -5.57 18.99
CA SER A 362 -33.67 -6.00 18.46
C SER A 362 -33.38 -6.61 17.08
N TYR A 363 -33.02 -7.86 17.00
CA TYR A 363 -33.28 -8.62 15.79
C TYR A 363 -34.80 -8.79 15.74
N ALA A 364 -35.50 -7.99 14.96
CA ALA A 364 -36.81 -8.35 14.49
C ALA A 364 -36.60 -9.53 13.53
N ALA A 365 -37.24 -10.64 13.87
CA ALA A 365 -37.33 -11.84 13.07
C ALA A 365 -37.94 -11.57 11.70
#